data_71ae2dd73e245499775d6a676cc493cb
#
_entry.id   71ae2dd73e245499775d6a676cc493cb
#
_cell.length_a   1.000
_cell.length_b   1.000
_cell.length_c   1.000
_cell.angle_alpha   90.00
_cell.angle_beta   90.00
_cell.angle_gamma   90.00
#
_symmetry.space_group_name_H-M   'P 1'
#
loop_
_entity.id
_entity.type
_entity.pdbx_description
1 polymer ?
#
loop_
_entity_poly.entity_id
_entity_poly.type
_entity_poly.pdbx_seq_one_letter_code
_entity_poly.pdbx_strand_id
1 'polypeptide(L)'
;MTHILALDTSGSACSVALWSDAGLLIGHEETAQRQHTQRLLPMIKSLLLEADVNMSSLDAIAYGRGPGSFTGIRIAAGVAQGLAFGIDCPVIPV
;
A
#
# COMPACT_ATOMS: atom_id res chain seq x y z
N MET A 1 -18.81 -0.21 4.74
CA MET A 1 -17.94 0.65 3.91
C MET A 1 -16.70 -0.14 3.52
N THR A 2 -16.35 -0.15 2.25
CA THR A 2 -15.20 -0.90 1.74
C THR A 2 -13.96 -0.01 1.68
N HIS A 3 -12.85 -0.49 2.26
CA HIS A 3 -11.57 0.21 2.23
C HIS A 3 -10.52 -0.66 1.55
N ILE A 4 -9.81 -0.11 0.58
CA ILE A 4 -8.72 -0.81 -0.11
C ILE A 4 -7.45 0.04 -0.01
N LEU A 5 -6.38 -0.56 0.50
CA LEU A 5 -5.06 0.05 0.53
C LEU A 5 -4.28 -0.43 -0.69
N ALA A 6 -3.71 0.49 -1.44
CA ALA A 6 -2.91 0.17 -2.62
C ALA A 6 -1.47 0.61 -2.42
N LEU A 7 -0.54 -0.24 -2.82
CA LEU A 7 0.91 -0.02 -2.68
C LEU A 7 1.59 -0.19 -4.03
N ASP A 8 2.59 0.64 -4.32
CA ASP A 8 3.41 0.47 -5.52
C ASP A 8 4.83 0.94 -5.26
N THR A 9 5.78 0.03 -5.43
CA THR A 9 7.22 0.32 -5.35
C THR A 9 7.95 -0.20 -6.58
N SER A 10 7.22 -0.38 -7.69
CA SER A 10 7.81 -0.90 -8.94
C SER A 10 8.74 0.09 -9.62
N GLY A 11 8.54 1.39 -9.41
CA GLY A 11 9.39 2.45 -9.94
C GLY A 11 10.34 3.01 -8.89
N SER A 12 10.88 4.20 -9.16
CA SER A 12 11.74 4.90 -8.21
C SER A 12 10.96 5.53 -7.06
N ALA A 13 9.66 5.69 -7.22
CA ALA A 13 8.79 6.27 -6.20
C ALA A 13 8.18 5.18 -5.34
N CYS A 14 7.90 5.53 -4.09
CA CYS A 14 7.15 4.71 -3.15
C CYS A 14 5.77 5.34 -3.05
N SER A 15 4.73 4.62 -3.48
CA SER A 15 3.37 5.16 -3.57
C SER A 15 2.41 4.35 -2.73
N VAL A 16 1.54 5.04 -2.00
CA VAL A 16 0.46 4.41 -1.24
C VAL A 16 -0.82 5.19 -1.49
N ALA A 17 -1.94 4.50 -1.53
CA ALA A 17 -3.25 5.13 -1.68
C ALA A 17 -4.30 4.36 -0.90
N LEU A 18 -5.27 5.08 -0.38
CA LEU A 18 -6.43 4.50 0.29
C LEU A 18 -7.69 4.88 -0.48
N TRP A 19 -8.46 3.87 -0.87
CA TRP A 19 -9.73 4.05 -1.56
C TRP A 19 -10.88 3.55 -0.68
N SER A 20 -11.99 4.26 -0.73
CA SER A 20 -13.21 3.88 -0.05
C SER A 20 -14.40 4.06 -1.00
N ASP A 21 -15.36 3.15 -0.93
CA ASP A 21 -16.59 3.23 -1.73
C ASP A 21 -17.48 4.42 -1.32
N ALA A 22 -17.16 5.09 -0.22
CA ALA A 22 -17.82 6.32 0.20
C ALA A 22 -17.26 7.56 -0.52
N GLY A 23 -16.39 7.39 -1.52
CA GLY A 23 -15.83 8.49 -2.30
C GLY A 23 -14.48 8.99 -1.80
N LEU A 24 -13.90 8.37 -0.77
CA LEU A 24 -12.59 8.73 -0.28
C LEU A 24 -11.50 8.19 -1.21
N LEU A 25 -10.56 9.06 -1.57
CA LEU A 25 -9.34 8.66 -2.26
C LEU A 25 -8.22 9.57 -1.80
N ILE A 26 -7.26 9.01 -1.05
CA ILE A 26 -6.09 9.75 -0.54
C ILE A 26 -4.86 8.97 -0.97
N GLY A 27 -3.85 9.68 -1.47
CA GLY A 27 -2.61 9.05 -1.88
C GLY A 27 -1.40 9.88 -1.50
N HIS A 28 -0.28 9.20 -1.30
CA HIS A 28 1.03 9.81 -1.05
C HIS A 28 2.08 9.15 -1.89
N GLU A 29 3.05 9.92 -2.36
CA GLU A 29 4.15 9.43 -3.16
C GLU A 29 5.44 10.11 -2.71
N GLU A 30 6.50 9.32 -2.54
CA GLU A 30 7.83 9.82 -2.22
C GLU A 30 8.85 9.17 -3.15
N THR A 31 9.82 9.96 -3.61
CA THR A 31 10.98 9.39 -4.29
C THR A 31 11.90 8.83 -3.20
N ALA A 32 12.01 7.51 -3.17
CA ALA A 32 12.69 6.82 -2.08
C ALA A 32 13.64 5.76 -2.64
N GLN A 33 14.59 6.20 -3.49
CA GLN A 33 15.55 5.28 -4.09
C GLN A 33 16.25 4.45 -3.01
N ARG A 34 16.18 3.12 -3.14
CA ARG A 34 16.82 2.16 -2.24
C ARG A 34 16.30 2.20 -0.80
N GLN A 35 15.21 2.95 -0.55
CA GLN A 35 14.63 3.07 0.78
C GLN A 35 13.17 2.64 0.84
N HIS A 36 12.67 1.94 -0.18
CA HIS A 36 11.28 1.52 -0.25
C HIS A 36 10.84 0.75 1.01
N THR A 37 11.68 -0.19 1.45
CA THR A 37 11.38 -1.01 2.62
C THR A 37 11.25 -0.16 3.89
N GLN A 38 12.08 0.87 4.03
CA GLN A 38 12.09 1.72 5.22
C GLN A 38 10.98 2.76 5.21
N ARG A 39 10.54 3.20 4.01
CA ARG A 39 9.56 4.28 3.88
C ARG A 39 8.12 3.79 3.79
N LEU A 40 7.91 2.59 3.29
CA LEU A 40 6.57 2.12 2.95
C LEU A 40 5.64 2.04 4.16
N LEU A 41 6.07 1.40 5.24
CA LEU A 41 5.24 1.29 6.45
C LEU A 41 4.93 2.63 7.11
N PRO A 42 5.90 3.55 7.28
CA PRO A 42 5.57 4.89 7.80
C PRO A 42 4.57 5.64 6.92
N MET A 43 4.67 5.51 5.60
CA MET A 43 3.74 6.15 4.67
C MET A 43 2.32 5.58 4.83
N ILE A 44 2.20 4.26 4.97
CA ILE A 44 0.92 3.61 5.21
C ILE A 44 0.30 4.09 6.52
N LYS A 45 1.08 4.15 7.59
CA LYS A 45 0.59 4.64 8.88
C LYS A 45 0.11 6.07 8.80
N SER A 46 0.86 6.95 8.15
CA SER A 46 0.47 8.35 7.96
C SER A 46 -0.82 8.46 7.16
N LEU A 47 -0.95 7.67 6.10
CA LEU A 47 -2.13 7.66 5.25
C LEU A 47 -3.38 7.27 6.04
N LEU A 48 -3.29 6.21 6.81
CA LEU A 48 -4.42 5.72 7.61
C LEU A 48 -4.81 6.70 8.71
N LEU A 49 -3.84 7.34 9.35
CA LEU A 49 -4.11 8.38 10.34
C LEU A 49 -4.82 9.57 9.71
N GLU A 50 -4.37 10.01 8.55
CA GLU A 50 -4.98 11.13 7.82
C GLU A 50 -6.43 10.84 7.45
N ALA A 51 -6.70 9.59 7.06
CA ALA A 51 -8.04 9.16 6.66
C ALA A 51 -8.91 8.75 7.85
N ASP A 52 -8.35 8.68 9.06
CA ASP A 52 -9.04 8.20 10.26
C ASP A 52 -9.59 6.78 10.07
N VAL A 53 -8.77 5.91 9.47
CA VAL A 53 -9.10 4.51 9.20
C VAL A 53 -8.14 3.61 9.94
N ASN A 54 -8.65 2.61 10.64
CA ASN A 54 -7.83 1.60 11.30
C ASN A 54 -7.34 0.55 10.32
N MET A 55 -6.15 0.03 10.53
CA MET A 55 -5.60 -1.05 9.72
C MET A 55 -6.57 -2.24 9.65
N SER A 56 -7.18 -2.59 10.76
CA SER A 56 -8.13 -3.70 10.85
C SER A 56 -9.42 -3.48 10.06
N SER A 57 -9.67 -2.24 9.62
CA SER A 57 -10.84 -1.91 8.80
C SER A 57 -10.61 -2.10 7.31
N LEU A 58 -9.40 -2.44 6.90
CA LEU A 58 -9.09 -2.67 5.50
C LEU A 58 -9.72 -3.98 5.03
N ASP A 59 -10.36 -3.93 3.87
CA ASP A 59 -11.02 -5.10 3.28
C ASP A 59 -10.14 -5.83 2.28
N ALA A 60 -9.15 -5.14 1.70
CA ALA A 60 -8.19 -5.73 0.78
C ALA A 60 -6.95 -4.85 0.69
N ILE A 61 -5.84 -5.46 0.30
CA ILE A 61 -4.60 -4.75 0.03
C ILE A 61 -4.17 -5.09 -1.40
N ALA A 62 -4.03 -4.07 -2.24
CA ALA A 62 -3.60 -4.20 -3.62
C ALA A 62 -2.15 -3.77 -3.76
N TYR A 63 -1.41 -4.37 -4.68
CA TYR A 63 -0.05 -3.92 -5.00
C TYR A 63 0.19 -3.96 -6.50
N GLY A 64 1.02 -3.02 -6.99
CA GLY A 64 1.39 -2.97 -8.39
C GLY A 64 2.45 -3.99 -8.74
N ARG A 65 2.27 -4.72 -9.85
CA ARG A 65 3.18 -5.74 -10.34
C ARG A 65 4.10 -5.25 -11.46
N GLY A 66 4.08 -3.98 -11.77
CA GLY A 66 4.90 -3.41 -12.81
C GLY A 66 4.10 -3.00 -14.04
N PRO A 67 4.75 -2.71 -15.16
CA PRO A 67 6.18 -2.91 -15.41
C PRO A 67 7.06 -2.05 -14.50
N GLY A 68 8.24 -2.59 -14.15
CA GLY A 68 9.18 -1.85 -13.31
C GLY A 68 10.24 -2.75 -12.69
N SER A 69 10.86 -2.25 -11.62
CA SER A 69 11.93 -2.95 -10.93
C SER A 69 11.44 -4.27 -10.30
N PHE A 70 12.13 -5.36 -10.61
CA PHE A 70 11.83 -6.66 -10.03
C PHE A 70 11.92 -6.62 -8.50
N THR A 71 12.96 -5.98 -7.97
CA THR A 71 13.15 -5.82 -6.53
C THR A 71 12.02 -5.00 -5.91
N GLY A 72 11.65 -3.89 -6.55
CA GLY A 72 10.57 -3.03 -6.07
C GLY A 72 9.22 -3.75 -6.03
N ILE A 73 8.93 -4.53 -7.06
CA ILE A 73 7.69 -5.31 -7.11
C ILE A 73 7.63 -6.30 -5.94
N ARG A 74 8.76 -6.95 -5.64
CA ARG A 74 8.83 -7.93 -4.55
C ARG A 74 8.66 -7.27 -3.18
N ILE A 75 9.17 -6.04 -3.00
CA ILE A 75 9.00 -5.29 -1.75
C ILE A 75 7.51 -5.02 -1.50
N ALA A 76 6.82 -4.48 -2.50
CA ALA A 76 5.39 -4.20 -2.36
C ALA A 76 4.59 -5.48 -2.10
N ALA A 77 4.89 -6.55 -2.84
CA ALA A 77 4.21 -7.83 -2.66
C ALA A 77 4.42 -8.39 -1.24
N GLY A 78 5.66 -8.33 -0.74
CA GLY A 78 5.98 -8.81 0.60
C GLY A 78 5.28 -8.03 1.69
N VAL A 79 5.27 -6.70 1.60
CA VAL A 79 4.59 -5.84 2.56
C VAL A 79 3.08 -6.08 2.51
N ALA A 80 2.50 -6.13 1.30
CA ALA A 80 1.07 -6.36 1.14
C ALA A 80 0.65 -7.71 1.74
N GLN A 81 1.40 -8.77 1.47
CA GLN A 81 1.10 -10.10 2.00
C GLN A 81 1.24 -10.16 3.52
N GLY A 82 2.29 -9.53 4.07
CA GLY A 82 2.50 -9.50 5.50
C GLY A 82 1.39 -8.77 6.24
N LEU A 83 0.99 -7.61 5.75
CA LEU A 83 -0.11 -6.85 6.34
C LEU A 83 -1.43 -7.58 6.22
N ALA A 84 -1.72 -8.13 5.03
CA ALA A 84 -2.98 -8.85 4.78
C ALA A 84 -3.10 -10.09 5.67
N PHE A 85 -2.01 -10.80 5.88
CA PHE A 85 -1.99 -11.96 6.78
C PHE A 85 -2.34 -11.53 8.20
N GLY A 86 -1.77 -10.40 8.67
CA GLY A 86 -2.00 -9.92 10.03
C GLY A 86 -3.42 -9.48 10.30
N ILE A 87 -4.13 -8.98 9.28
CA ILE A 87 -5.51 -8.50 9.42
C ILE A 87 -6.53 -9.41 8.75
N ASP A 88 -6.09 -10.52 8.20
CA ASP A 88 -6.94 -11.55 7.56
C ASP A 88 -7.78 -10.98 6.41
N CYS A 89 -7.13 -10.30 5.47
CA CYS A 89 -7.81 -9.81 4.28
C CYS A 89 -7.09 -10.29 2.99
N PRO A 90 -7.78 -10.26 1.83
CA PRO A 90 -7.16 -10.67 0.58
C PRO A 90 -6.13 -9.69 0.05
N VAL A 91 -5.19 -10.21 -0.74
CA VAL A 91 -4.20 -9.42 -1.48
C VAL A 91 -4.56 -9.47 -2.96
N ILE A 92 -4.54 -8.31 -3.61
CA ILE A 92 -4.93 -8.17 -5.01
C ILE A 92 -3.72 -7.67 -5.81
N PRO A 93 -3.09 -8.50 -6.65
CA PRO A 93 -2.06 -8.02 -7.58
C PRO A 93 -2.71 -7.28 -8.74
N VAL A 94 -2.12 -6.18 -9.12
CA VAL A 94 -2.69 -5.33 -10.16
C VAL A 94 -1.76 -5.24 -11.36
#